data_b0ae01e6c8cf43b9f37cb531848d8eef
#
_entry.id   b0ae01e6c8cf43b9f37cb531848d8eef
#
_cell.length_a   1.000
_cell.length_b   1.000
_cell.length_c   1.000
_cell.angle_alpha   90.00
_cell.angle_beta   90.00
_cell.angle_gamma   90.00
#
_symmetry.space_group_name_H-M   'P 1'
#
loop_
_entity.id
_entity.type
_entity.pdbx_description
1 polymer ?
#
loop_
_entity_poly.entity_id
_entity_poly.type
_entity_poly.pdbx_seq_one_letter_code
_entity_poly.pdbx_strand_id
1 'polypeptide(L)'
;MKVNKYIISALVCPFVLGSCADWDDWKYDVEKPQTIAQYEYLNDYAPLKENLDRSAHPGFKVSGALGVDEFNQQGPLFRLAAHNFDEIVAGNAMKMASCVNDQGAMDFSKVSSFVTAAEDAGLSVYGHTLAWHAQQPKKWLEKLLADKELKIDPNQKTFKELSRQTYQDGPFPYFQMGCAPK
;
A
#
# COMPACT_ATOMS: atom_id res chain seq x y z
N MET A 1 -46.84 -11.90 58.15
CA MET A 1 -46.80 -10.71 57.33
C MET A 1 -46.33 -11.13 55.94
N LYS A 2 -47.20 -11.11 54.92
CA LYS A 2 -46.80 -11.46 53.52
C LYS A 2 -46.20 -10.24 52.90
N VAL A 3 -44.89 -10.17 52.76
CA VAL A 3 -44.22 -9.09 52.03
C VAL A 3 -44.58 -9.23 50.57
N ASN A 4 -45.14 -8.17 49.99
CA ASN A 4 -45.60 -8.18 48.60
C ASN A 4 -44.38 -8.20 47.65
N LYS A 5 -44.27 -9.28 46.87
CA LYS A 5 -43.13 -9.52 45.96
C LYS A 5 -42.87 -8.36 44.96
N TYR A 6 -43.87 -7.51 44.71
CA TYR A 6 -43.72 -6.34 43.85
C TYR A 6 -43.02 -5.15 44.54
N ILE A 7 -43.01 -5.09 45.88
CA ILE A 7 -42.30 -4.07 46.66
C ILE A 7 -40.79 -4.36 46.63
N ILE A 8 -40.40 -5.65 46.65
CA ILE A 8 -39.01 -6.06 46.57
C ILE A 8 -38.43 -5.76 45.18
N SER A 9 -39.22 -5.98 44.09
CA SER A 9 -38.80 -5.62 42.73
C SER A 9 -38.64 -4.13 42.55
N ALA A 10 -39.48 -3.29 43.14
CA ALA A 10 -39.38 -1.82 43.05
C ALA A 10 -38.20 -1.25 43.86
N LEU A 11 -37.71 -1.98 44.90
CA LEU A 11 -36.57 -1.52 45.69
C LEU A 11 -35.21 -1.95 45.09
N VAL A 12 -35.18 -3.03 44.29
CA VAL A 12 -33.95 -3.52 43.64
C VAL A 12 -33.66 -2.77 42.33
N CYS A 13 -34.71 -2.30 41.62
CA CYS A 13 -34.58 -1.63 40.34
C CYS A 13 -33.70 -0.34 40.35
N PRO A 14 -33.82 0.57 41.36
CA PRO A 14 -32.98 1.76 41.39
C PRO A 14 -31.52 1.50 41.72
N PHE A 15 -31.18 0.35 42.36
CA PHE A 15 -29.79 0.01 42.62
C PHE A 15 -29.07 -0.56 41.39
N VAL A 16 -29.80 -1.09 40.41
CA VAL A 16 -29.21 -1.64 39.20
C VAL A 16 -29.00 -0.50 38.14
N LEU A 17 -29.83 0.55 38.20
CA LEU A 17 -29.72 1.69 37.30
C LEU A 17 -28.72 2.78 37.77
N GLY A 18 -28.20 2.68 38.99
CA GLY A 18 -27.21 3.58 39.55
C GLY A 18 -25.76 3.20 39.23
N SER A 19 -25.53 2.10 38.51
CA SER A 19 -24.20 1.67 38.10
C SER A 19 -23.88 2.22 36.69
N CYS A 20 -24.21 3.48 36.43
CA CYS A 20 -23.52 4.21 35.38
C CYS A 20 -22.14 4.53 35.96
N ALA A 21 -21.14 3.76 35.61
CA ALA A 21 -19.77 4.16 35.82
C ALA A 21 -19.59 5.51 35.15
N ASP A 22 -19.21 6.49 35.92
CA ASP A 22 -18.87 7.82 35.40
C ASP A 22 -17.57 7.64 34.61
N TRP A 23 -17.70 7.51 33.28
CA TRP A 23 -16.58 7.30 32.37
C TRP A 23 -15.66 8.51 32.31
N ASP A 24 -16.11 9.66 32.82
CA ASP A 24 -15.31 10.89 32.85
C ASP A 24 -14.17 10.84 33.88
N ASP A 25 -14.29 10.00 34.92
CA ASP A 25 -13.21 9.81 35.92
C ASP A 25 -12.12 8.83 35.45
N TRP A 26 -12.32 8.16 34.32
CA TRP A 26 -11.31 7.29 33.70
C TRP A 26 -10.42 8.06 32.72
N LYS A 27 -10.22 9.32 32.91
CA LYS A 27 -9.11 10.01 32.29
C LYS A 27 -7.83 9.47 32.90
N TYR A 28 -7.34 8.39 32.29
CA TYR A 28 -5.96 7.99 32.48
C TYR A 28 -5.11 9.19 32.05
N ASP A 29 -4.63 9.95 33.00
CA ASP A 29 -3.57 10.90 32.80
C ASP A 29 -2.29 10.10 32.55
N VAL A 30 -2.26 9.42 31.41
CA VAL A 30 -1.10 8.67 30.98
C VAL A 30 -0.11 9.72 30.52
N GLU A 31 0.77 10.11 31.41
CA GLU A 31 1.91 10.91 31.04
C GLU A 31 2.62 10.21 29.88
N LYS A 32 2.80 10.95 28.79
CA LYS A 32 3.49 10.44 27.62
C LYS A 32 4.90 10.02 28.02
N PRO A 33 5.35 8.78 27.75
CA PRO A 33 6.70 8.36 28.08
C PRO A 33 7.73 9.36 27.55
N GLN A 34 8.72 9.71 28.33
CA GLN A 34 9.74 10.70 27.96
C GLN A 34 10.49 10.32 26.68
N THR A 35 10.61 9.03 26.39
CA THR A 35 11.16 8.48 25.16
C THR A 35 10.39 8.91 23.91
N ILE A 36 9.10 9.28 24.03
CA ILE A 36 8.26 9.78 22.95
C ILE A 36 8.16 11.31 23.03
N ALA A 37 7.93 11.84 24.25
CA ALA A 37 7.74 13.28 24.47
C ALA A 37 8.93 14.13 23.98
N GLN A 38 10.14 13.63 24.10
CA GLN A 38 11.35 14.32 23.62
C GLN A 38 11.38 14.55 22.11
N TYR A 39 10.55 13.83 21.34
CA TYR A 39 10.47 13.96 19.87
C TYR A 39 9.21 14.68 19.39
N GLU A 40 8.37 15.20 20.29
CA GLU A 40 7.12 15.87 19.90
C GLU A 40 7.33 17.09 19.00
N TYR A 41 8.44 17.77 19.18
CA TYR A 41 8.81 18.91 18.33
C TYR A 41 8.89 18.54 16.83
N LEU A 42 9.07 17.24 16.50
CA LEU A 42 9.07 16.78 15.11
C LEU A 42 7.69 16.90 14.45
N ASN A 43 6.60 16.98 15.25
CA ASN A 43 5.25 17.17 14.71
C ASN A 43 5.01 18.62 14.24
N ASP A 44 5.88 19.56 14.62
CA ASP A 44 5.78 20.97 14.22
C ASP A 44 6.37 21.22 12.83
N TYR A 45 7.08 20.24 12.27
CA TYR A 45 7.62 20.35 10.92
C TYR A 45 6.55 20.14 9.85
N ALA A 46 6.64 20.95 8.80
CA ALA A 46 5.81 20.76 7.61
C ALA A 46 6.08 19.40 6.95
N PRO A 47 5.08 18.82 6.23
CA PRO A 47 5.28 17.61 5.46
C PRO A 47 6.49 17.69 4.53
N LEU A 48 7.20 16.58 4.32
CA LEU A 48 8.38 16.55 3.45
C LEU A 48 8.11 17.13 2.07
N LYS A 49 6.96 16.83 1.48
CA LYS A 49 6.54 17.31 0.15
C LYS A 49 6.33 18.84 0.09
N GLU A 50 6.08 19.50 1.21
CA GLU A 50 5.89 20.96 1.27
C GLU A 50 7.23 21.72 1.34
N ASN A 51 8.32 21.03 1.68
CA ASN A 51 9.65 21.64 1.67
C ASN A 51 10.26 21.74 0.27
N LEU A 52 9.58 21.23 -0.75
CA LEU A 52 10.02 21.31 -2.14
C LEU A 52 9.51 22.60 -2.79
N ASP A 53 10.43 23.37 -3.39
CA ASP A 53 10.06 24.50 -4.23
C ASP A 53 9.44 24.01 -5.54
N ARG A 54 8.11 24.02 -5.59
CA ARG A 54 7.32 23.60 -6.75
C ARG A 54 7.45 24.52 -7.94
N SER A 55 7.82 25.78 -7.74
CA SER A 55 8.02 26.73 -8.83
C SER A 55 9.32 26.45 -9.58
N ALA A 56 10.37 26.07 -8.86
CA ALA A 56 11.65 25.67 -9.42
C ALA A 56 11.64 24.24 -9.96
N HIS A 57 10.82 23.34 -9.34
CA HIS A 57 10.80 21.90 -9.63
C HIS A 57 9.37 21.36 -9.82
N PRO A 58 8.61 21.82 -10.82
CA PRO A 58 7.17 21.52 -10.96
C PRO A 58 6.87 20.04 -11.24
N GLY A 59 7.82 19.29 -11.79
CA GLY A 59 7.67 17.86 -12.09
C GLY A 59 8.29 16.91 -11.06
N PHE A 60 8.95 17.45 -10.04
CA PHE A 60 9.59 16.60 -9.04
C PHE A 60 8.57 16.08 -8.01
N LYS A 61 8.70 14.82 -7.66
CA LYS A 61 7.87 14.18 -6.63
C LYS A 61 8.73 13.65 -5.49
N VAL A 62 8.31 13.93 -4.27
CA VAL A 62 8.88 13.29 -3.08
C VAL A 62 8.26 11.93 -2.96
N SER A 63 9.07 10.87 -3.01
CA SER A 63 8.59 9.49 -3.09
C SER A 63 9.23 8.60 -2.03
N GLY A 64 8.52 7.53 -1.62
CA GLY A 64 9.02 6.52 -0.71
C GLY A 64 8.59 5.10 -1.12
N ALA A 65 9.47 4.11 -0.85
CA ALA A 65 9.13 2.71 -1.03
C ALA A 65 8.54 2.13 0.27
N LEU A 66 7.39 1.49 0.17
CA LEU A 66 6.62 1.02 1.33
C LEU A 66 6.29 -0.47 1.25
N GLY A 67 6.10 -1.10 2.42
CA GLY A 67 5.50 -2.42 2.53
C GLY A 67 4.01 -2.36 2.19
N VAL A 68 3.58 -3.18 1.23
CA VAL A 68 2.18 -3.16 0.76
C VAL A 68 1.21 -3.63 1.84
N ASP A 69 1.61 -4.62 2.63
CA ASP A 69 0.73 -5.18 3.67
C ASP A 69 0.43 -4.15 4.76
N GLU A 70 1.46 -3.44 5.24
CA GLU A 70 1.30 -2.38 6.24
C GLU A 70 0.55 -1.17 5.69
N PHE A 71 0.80 -0.82 4.43
CA PHE A 71 0.11 0.30 3.79
C PHE A 71 -1.39 0.01 3.61
N ASN A 72 -1.74 -1.19 3.15
CA ASN A 72 -3.13 -1.59 2.93
C ASN A 72 -3.94 -1.69 4.24
N GLN A 73 -3.29 -1.81 5.40
CA GLN A 73 -3.96 -1.74 6.71
C GLN A 73 -4.43 -0.33 7.07
N GLN A 74 -4.04 0.69 6.31
CA GLN A 74 -4.38 2.10 6.53
C GLN A 74 -4.04 2.62 7.95
N GLY A 75 -3.01 2.03 8.56
CA GLY A 75 -2.51 2.36 9.88
C GLY A 75 -1.57 3.57 9.90
N PRO A 76 -0.64 3.63 10.86
CA PRO A 76 0.31 4.75 11.00
C PRO A 76 1.17 4.98 9.75
N LEU A 77 1.64 3.90 9.10
CA LEU A 77 2.45 4.01 7.88
C LEU A 77 1.69 4.67 6.74
N PHE A 78 0.41 4.31 6.55
CA PHE A 78 -0.46 4.92 5.55
C PHE A 78 -0.60 6.43 5.76
N ARG A 79 -0.92 6.84 7.01
CA ARG A 79 -1.05 8.26 7.36
C ARG A 79 0.25 9.02 7.17
N LEU A 80 1.37 8.44 7.58
CA LEU A 80 2.69 9.03 7.41
C LEU A 80 3.01 9.24 5.91
N ALA A 81 2.72 8.23 5.09
CA ALA A 81 2.96 8.30 3.65
C ALA A 81 2.08 9.36 2.97
N ALA A 82 0.77 9.35 3.25
CA ALA A 82 -0.17 10.32 2.70
C ALA A 82 0.18 11.76 3.08
N HIS A 83 0.71 11.96 4.28
CA HIS A 83 1.12 13.27 4.78
C HIS A 83 2.39 13.78 4.09
N ASN A 84 3.40 12.92 3.91
CA ASN A 84 4.75 13.35 3.55
C ASN A 84 5.12 13.19 2.08
N PHE A 85 4.46 12.31 1.33
CA PHE A 85 4.86 11.97 -0.04
C PHE A 85 3.84 12.43 -1.08
N ASP A 86 4.32 12.62 -2.31
CA ASP A 86 3.50 12.80 -3.51
C ASP A 86 3.25 11.47 -4.21
N GLU A 87 4.21 10.55 -4.06
CA GLU A 87 4.25 9.28 -4.77
C GLU A 87 4.78 8.18 -3.87
N ILE A 88 4.31 6.95 -4.09
CA ILE A 88 4.79 5.78 -3.38
C ILE A 88 5.13 4.64 -4.32
N VAL A 89 6.00 3.76 -3.85
CA VAL A 89 6.44 2.55 -4.57
C VAL A 89 6.13 1.32 -3.72
N ALA A 90 5.52 0.33 -4.32
CA ALA A 90 5.20 -0.93 -3.66
C ALA A 90 6.43 -1.85 -3.57
N GLY A 91 7.29 -1.67 -2.63
CA GLY A 91 8.48 -2.48 -2.34
C GLY A 91 8.74 -3.68 -3.29
N ASN A 92 8.46 -4.89 -2.83
CA ASN A 92 8.61 -6.10 -3.65
C ASN A 92 7.32 -6.55 -4.35
N ALA A 93 6.16 -6.04 -3.95
CA ALA A 93 4.87 -6.61 -4.36
C ALA A 93 4.56 -6.45 -5.86
N MET A 94 5.13 -5.43 -6.52
CA MET A 94 4.97 -5.21 -7.96
C MET A 94 6.02 -5.93 -8.82
N LYS A 95 6.95 -6.65 -8.21
CA LYS A 95 7.94 -7.42 -8.97
C LYS A 95 7.31 -8.67 -9.56
N MET A 96 7.81 -9.11 -10.72
CA MET A 96 7.19 -10.18 -11.48
C MET A 96 7.00 -11.47 -10.67
N ALA A 97 8.00 -11.89 -9.87
CA ALA A 97 7.88 -13.08 -9.03
C ALA A 97 6.85 -12.96 -7.89
N SER A 98 6.43 -11.74 -7.56
CA SER A 98 5.36 -11.51 -6.56
C SER A 98 3.96 -11.56 -7.16
N CYS A 99 3.85 -11.32 -8.48
CA CYS A 99 2.58 -11.30 -9.19
C CYS A 99 2.35 -12.56 -10.05
N VAL A 100 3.41 -13.32 -10.37
CA VAL A 100 3.34 -14.48 -11.26
C VAL A 100 4.01 -15.67 -10.59
N ASN A 101 3.30 -16.78 -10.46
CA ASN A 101 3.85 -17.99 -9.85
C ASN A 101 4.63 -18.86 -10.88
N ASP A 102 5.25 -19.95 -10.39
CA ASP A 102 6.03 -20.89 -11.21
C ASP A 102 5.20 -21.61 -12.30
N GLN A 103 3.88 -21.59 -12.25
CA GLN A 103 2.97 -22.13 -13.22
C GLN A 103 2.50 -21.09 -14.25
N GLY A 104 2.84 -19.83 -14.04
CA GLY A 104 2.42 -18.71 -14.89
C GLY A 104 1.05 -18.12 -14.52
N ALA A 105 0.45 -18.57 -13.44
CA ALA A 105 -0.77 -17.94 -12.93
C ALA A 105 -0.44 -16.58 -12.33
N MET A 106 -1.27 -15.59 -12.65
CA MET A 106 -1.08 -14.19 -12.27
C MET A 106 -2.08 -13.79 -11.19
N ASP A 107 -1.58 -13.11 -10.14
CA ASP A 107 -2.40 -12.52 -9.09
C ASP A 107 -1.91 -11.09 -8.81
N PHE A 108 -2.77 -10.14 -9.11
CA PHE A 108 -2.53 -8.71 -8.89
C PHE A 108 -3.39 -8.13 -7.77
N SER A 109 -4.13 -8.96 -7.03
CA SER A 109 -5.09 -8.51 -6.02
C SER A 109 -4.46 -7.59 -4.97
N LYS A 110 -3.30 -7.98 -4.44
CA LYS A 110 -2.54 -7.19 -3.46
C LYS A 110 -2.08 -5.84 -4.03
N VAL A 111 -1.60 -5.84 -5.27
CA VAL A 111 -1.14 -4.62 -5.97
C VAL A 111 -2.31 -3.70 -6.27
N SER A 112 -3.44 -4.26 -6.73
CA SER A 112 -4.65 -3.50 -7.01
C SER A 112 -5.17 -2.79 -5.75
N SER A 113 -5.21 -3.50 -4.62
CA SER A 113 -5.61 -2.90 -3.34
C SER A 113 -4.66 -1.76 -2.92
N PHE A 114 -3.35 -1.91 -3.13
CA PHE A 114 -2.37 -0.88 -2.84
C PHE A 114 -2.57 0.37 -3.72
N VAL A 115 -2.78 0.18 -5.02
CA VAL A 115 -3.02 1.28 -5.96
C VAL A 115 -4.29 2.03 -5.58
N THR A 116 -5.39 1.32 -5.32
CA THR A 116 -6.65 1.94 -4.91
C THR A 116 -6.48 2.75 -3.62
N ALA A 117 -5.83 2.17 -2.60
CA ALA A 117 -5.58 2.88 -1.35
C ALA A 117 -4.69 4.12 -1.52
N ALA A 118 -3.73 4.07 -2.44
CA ALA A 118 -2.88 5.22 -2.77
C ALA A 118 -3.67 6.32 -3.49
N GLU A 119 -4.49 5.97 -4.48
CA GLU A 119 -5.34 6.90 -5.21
C GLU A 119 -6.35 7.58 -4.27
N ASP A 120 -6.99 6.83 -3.39
CA ASP A 120 -7.91 7.36 -2.37
C ASP A 120 -7.21 8.35 -1.42
N ALA A 121 -5.92 8.16 -1.17
CA ALA A 121 -5.09 9.07 -0.37
C ALA A 121 -4.49 10.24 -1.18
N GLY A 122 -4.79 10.36 -2.47
CA GLY A 122 -4.23 11.39 -3.36
C GLY A 122 -2.75 11.20 -3.70
N LEU A 123 -2.22 9.98 -3.54
CA LEU A 123 -0.85 9.63 -3.88
C LEU A 123 -0.77 9.02 -5.28
N SER A 124 0.27 9.38 -6.04
CA SER A 124 0.60 8.61 -7.25
C SER A 124 1.39 7.36 -6.91
N VAL A 125 1.37 6.37 -7.80
CA VAL A 125 2.13 5.13 -7.63
C VAL A 125 3.15 4.99 -8.75
N TYR A 126 4.42 4.83 -8.38
CA TYR A 126 5.47 4.45 -9.32
C TYR A 126 5.61 2.93 -9.35
N GLY A 127 5.28 2.34 -10.51
CA GLY A 127 5.34 0.89 -10.71
C GLY A 127 6.78 0.40 -10.91
N HIS A 128 7.36 -0.24 -9.91
CA HIS A 128 8.69 -0.85 -9.98
C HIS A 128 8.59 -2.34 -9.64
N THR A 129 8.87 -3.24 -10.56
CA THR A 129 9.39 -3.07 -11.92
C THR A 129 8.84 -4.19 -12.82
N LEU A 130 8.60 -3.87 -14.08
CA LEU A 130 8.07 -4.83 -15.07
C LEU A 130 9.06 -5.97 -15.35
N ALA A 131 10.35 -5.65 -15.47
CA ALA A 131 11.40 -6.61 -15.71
C ALA A 131 12.66 -6.24 -14.93
N TRP A 132 13.26 -7.23 -14.27
CA TRP A 132 14.49 -7.08 -13.53
C TRP A 132 15.24 -8.42 -13.57
N HIS A 133 16.55 -8.39 -13.44
CA HIS A 133 17.41 -9.60 -13.48
C HIS A 133 17.18 -10.56 -12.29
N ALA A 134 16.61 -10.08 -11.20
CA ALA A 134 16.25 -10.85 -10.00
C ALA A 134 14.73 -10.87 -9.80
N GLN A 135 14.25 -11.70 -8.87
CA GLN A 135 12.83 -11.81 -8.50
C GLN A 135 11.93 -12.05 -9.73
N GLN A 136 12.32 -13.00 -10.56
CA GLN A 136 11.59 -13.52 -11.70
C GLN A 136 11.00 -14.90 -11.39
N PRO A 137 9.84 -15.29 -11.93
CA PRO A 137 9.31 -16.66 -11.85
C PRO A 137 10.09 -17.60 -12.77
N LYS A 138 11.30 -17.96 -12.34
CA LYS A 138 12.31 -18.64 -13.17
C LYS A 138 11.81 -19.90 -13.82
N LYS A 139 11.14 -20.78 -13.09
CA LYS A 139 10.64 -22.06 -13.61
C LYS A 139 9.61 -21.87 -14.73
N TRP A 140 8.74 -20.86 -14.60
CA TRP A 140 7.80 -20.53 -15.66
C TRP A 140 8.51 -19.98 -16.89
N LEU A 141 9.46 -19.07 -16.71
CA LEU A 141 10.24 -18.49 -17.81
C LEU A 141 11.09 -19.56 -18.52
N GLU A 142 11.76 -20.44 -17.78
CA GLU A 142 12.52 -21.56 -18.32
C GLU A 142 11.64 -22.48 -19.16
N LYS A 143 10.42 -22.80 -18.68
CA LYS A 143 9.44 -23.61 -19.44
C LYS A 143 8.99 -22.90 -20.72
N LEU A 144 8.75 -21.59 -20.68
CA LEU A 144 8.37 -20.80 -21.85
C LEU A 144 9.46 -20.77 -22.92
N LEU A 145 10.74 -20.80 -22.48
CA LEU A 145 11.90 -20.70 -23.36
C LEU A 145 12.39 -22.07 -23.85
N ALA A 146 12.09 -23.16 -23.13
CA ALA A 146 12.58 -24.51 -23.45
C ALA A 146 12.17 -24.99 -24.84
N ASP A 147 11.01 -24.60 -25.33
CA ASP A 147 10.46 -25.01 -26.62
C ASP A 147 10.74 -24.02 -27.77
N LYS A 148 11.48 -22.95 -27.47
CA LYS A 148 11.78 -21.89 -28.45
C LYS A 148 13.29 -21.86 -28.70
N GLU A 149 13.73 -22.39 -29.84
CA GLU A 149 15.01 -21.98 -30.41
C GLU A 149 14.97 -20.46 -30.61
N LEU A 150 15.62 -19.72 -29.73
CA LEU A 150 15.85 -18.29 -29.94
C LEU A 150 16.85 -18.18 -31.10
N LYS A 151 16.34 -18.18 -32.35
CA LYS A 151 17.14 -17.84 -33.52
C LYS A 151 17.37 -16.34 -33.46
N ILE A 152 18.44 -15.94 -32.80
CA ILE A 152 18.94 -14.55 -32.88
C ILE A 152 19.50 -14.42 -34.28
N ASP A 153 18.73 -13.81 -35.18
CA ASP A 153 19.27 -13.39 -36.48
C ASP A 153 20.26 -12.25 -36.24
N PRO A 154 21.56 -12.46 -36.51
CA PRO A 154 22.58 -11.43 -36.29
C PRO A 154 22.36 -10.19 -37.18
N ASN A 155 21.45 -10.26 -38.16
CA ASN A 155 21.05 -9.14 -39.00
C ASN A 155 19.81 -8.37 -38.47
N GLN A 156 19.14 -8.87 -37.45
CA GLN A 156 18.08 -8.11 -36.77
C GLN A 156 18.69 -6.93 -36.01
N LYS A 157 18.58 -5.76 -36.59
CA LYS A 157 19.25 -4.52 -36.15
C LYS A 157 18.73 -3.90 -34.87
N THR A 158 17.64 -4.37 -34.25
CA THR A 158 17.15 -3.71 -33.04
C THR A 158 16.43 -4.66 -32.09
N PHE A 159 17.01 -4.80 -30.90
CA PHE A 159 16.34 -5.31 -29.70
C PHE A 159 14.96 -4.62 -29.45
N LYS A 160 14.76 -3.45 -30.03
CA LYS A 160 13.57 -2.64 -29.95
C LYS A 160 12.38 -3.21 -30.76
N GLU A 161 12.64 -3.93 -31.84
CA GLU A 161 11.59 -4.56 -32.65
C GLU A 161 11.14 -5.90 -32.08
N LEU A 162 12.06 -6.69 -31.53
CA LEU A 162 11.74 -7.91 -30.82
C LEU A 162 10.90 -7.64 -29.58
N SER A 163 11.22 -6.60 -28.82
CA SER A 163 10.43 -6.22 -27.64
C SER A 163 9.03 -5.72 -28.02
N ARG A 164 8.87 -5.03 -29.15
CA ARG A 164 7.54 -4.59 -29.66
C ARG A 164 6.68 -5.78 -30.09
N GLN A 165 7.24 -6.73 -30.81
CA GLN A 165 6.52 -7.90 -31.32
C GLN A 165 6.08 -8.83 -30.18
N THR A 166 6.96 -9.07 -29.20
CA THR A 166 6.62 -9.84 -28.00
C THR A 166 5.59 -9.13 -27.14
N TYR A 167 5.56 -7.79 -27.16
CA TYR A 167 4.59 -6.98 -26.43
C TYR A 167 3.21 -6.96 -27.11
N GLN A 168 3.15 -7.03 -28.45
CA GLN A 168 1.89 -7.05 -29.21
C GLN A 168 1.25 -8.43 -29.27
N ASP A 169 2.06 -9.50 -29.35
CA ASP A 169 1.60 -10.88 -29.56
C ASP A 169 1.67 -11.72 -28.27
N GLY A 170 2.20 -11.17 -27.18
CA GLY A 170 2.36 -11.85 -25.89
C GLY A 170 1.07 -11.94 -25.09
N PRO A 171 0.99 -12.87 -24.12
CA PRO A 171 -0.20 -13.06 -23.25
C PRO A 171 -0.44 -11.94 -22.24
N PHE A 172 0.10 -10.74 -22.46
CA PHE A 172 0.00 -9.60 -21.55
C PHE A 172 -0.88 -8.46 -22.10
N PRO A 173 -2.22 -8.67 -22.29
CA PRO A 173 -3.08 -7.62 -22.81
C PRO A 173 -3.37 -6.48 -21.82
N TYR A 174 -2.87 -6.52 -20.60
CA TYR A 174 -3.31 -5.62 -19.52
C TYR A 174 -2.27 -4.61 -19.00
N PHE A 175 -1.11 -4.48 -19.61
CA PHE A 175 -0.17 -3.41 -19.26
C PHE A 175 -0.32 -2.16 -20.14
N GLN A 176 -1.56 -1.78 -20.44
CA GLN A 176 -1.87 -0.40 -20.79
C GLN A 176 -2.19 0.37 -19.48
N MET A 177 -1.22 0.54 -18.64
CA MET A 177 -1.29 1.62 -17.66
C MET A 177 -1.11 2.93 -18.40
N GLY A 178 -2.22 3.66 -18.49
CA GLY A 178 -2.34 4.86 -19.27
C GLY A 178 -1.39 5.96 -18.81
N CYS A 179 -0.33 6.17 -19.58
CA CYS A 179 0.13 7.52 -19.84
C CYS A 179 -0.64 7.99 -21.07
N ALA A 180 -1.80 8.58 -20.87
CA ALA A 180 -2.43 9.37 -21.92
C ALA A 180 -1.49 10.55 -22.22
N PRO A 181 -1.09 10.75 -23.48
CA PRO A 181 -0.40 11.97 -23.85
C PRO A 181 -1.38 13.14 -23.67
N LYS A 182 -0.92 14.16 -22.96
CA LYS A 182 -1.54 15.49 -23.04
C LYS A 182 -1.18 16.15 -24.34
#